data_42ae4029dc1b30202171a1f22d27c92f
#
_entry.id   42ae4029dc1b30202171a1f22d27c92f
#
_cell.length_a   1.000
_cell.length_b   1.000
_cell.length_c   1.000
_cell.angle_alpha   90.00
_cell.angle_beta   90.00
_cell.angle_gamma   90.00
#
_symmetry.space_group_name_H-M   'P 1'
#
loop_
_entity.id
_entity.type
_entity.pdbx_description
1 polymer ?
#
loop_
_entity_poly.entity_id
_entity_poly.type
_entity_poly.pdbx_seq_one_letter_code
_entity_poly.pdbx_strand_id
1 'polypeptide(L)'
;GQTTPQMLLRFKQDVINLNPAIVFILAGTNDIAGNTGPANHEMITNNIFSMVELSICFNIKVVLSSILPVDKYPWADHIKEVPETISKINQQLKLFSQKHDTLFIDYYSSMVGENRGLKREYTTDGVHLNKKGYDVMSDLVHDVLKKESFH
;
A
#
# COMPACT_ATOMS: atom_id res chain seq x y z
N GLY A 1 3.32 1.66 -11.86
CA GLY A 1 2.62 2.88 -12.22
C GLY A 1 1.11 2.76 -12.23
N GLN A 2 0.51 1.62 -11.77
CA GLN A 2 -0.96 1.46 -11.79
C GLN A 2 -1.62 2.10 -10.58
N THR A 3 -2.82 2.67 -10.82
CA THR A 3 -3.70 3.24 -9.79
C THR A 3 -4.69 2.21 -9.26
N THR A 4 -5.32 2.48 -8.15
CA THR A 4 -6.27 1.57 -7.50
C THR A 4 -7.46 1.19 -8.39
N PRO A 5 -8.08 2.10 -9.21
CA PRO A 5 -9.11 1.70 -10.16
C PRO A 5 -8.62 0.68 -11.20
N GLN A 6 -7.39 0.87 -11.71
CA GLN A 6 -6.80 -0.05 -12.69
C GLN A 6 -6.53 -1.42 -12.06
N MET A 7 -6.04 -1.46 -10.81
CA MET A 7 -5.82 -2.70 -10.08
C MET A 7 -7.14 -3.43 -9.81
N LEU A 8 -8.17 -2.71 -9.35
CA LEU A 8 -9.49 -3.29 -9.07
C LEU A 8 -10.13 -3.87 -10.35
N LEU A 9 -10.04 -3.17 -11.48
CA LEU A 9 -10.60 -3.62 -12.76
C LEU A 9 -10.05 -4.98 -13.18
N ARG A 10 -8.77 -5.22 -12.97
CA ARG A 10 -8.08 -6.47 -13.35
C ARG A 10 -7.98 -7.49 -12.20
N PHE A 11 -8.46 -7.16 -11.01
CA PHE A 11 -8.26 -7.96 -9.79
C PHE A 11 -8.81 -9.38 -9.91
N LYS A 12 -9.95 -9.53 -10.58
CA LYS A 12 -10.53 -10.85 -10.82
C LYS A 12 -9.61 -11.75 -11.65
N GLN A 13 -9.05 -11.21 -12.74
CA GLN A 13 -8.16 -11.96 -13.62
C GLN A 13 -6.81 -12.26 -12.96
N ASP A 14 -6.22 -11.27 -12.29
CA ASP A 14 -4.86 -11.32 -11.80
C ASP A 14 -4.71 -11.96 -10.42
N VAL A 15 -5.80 -12.02 -9.64
CA VAL A 15 -5.78 -12.55 -8.27
C VAL A 15 -6.83 -13.64 -8.10
N ILE A 16 -8.12 -13.32 -8.25
CA ILE A 16 -9.20 -14.25 -7.89
C ILE A 16 -9.14 -15.53 -8.72
N ASN A 17 -8.98 -15.42 -10.05
CA ASN A 17 -8.92 -16.58 -10.94
C ASN A 17 -7.67 -17.46 -10.73
N LEU A 18 -6.62 -16.93 -10.12
CA LEU A 18 -5.40 -17.66 -9.79
C LEU A 18 -5.50 -18.41 -8.46
N ASN A 19 -6.53 -18.10 -7.66
CA ASN A 19 -6.79 -18.72 -6.36
C ASN A 19 -5.55 -18.85 -5.46
N PRO A 20 -4.82 -17.74 -5.18
CA PRO A 20 -3.63 -17.79 -4.36
C PRO A 20 -4.01 -18.07 -2.89
N ALA A 21 -3.09 -18.65 -2.12
CA ALA A 21 -3.28 -18.83 -0.68
C ALA A 21 -3.31 -17.48 0.07
N ILE A 22 -2.54 -16.49 -0.42
CA ILE A 22 -2.40 -15.18 0.20
C ILE A 22 -2.17 -14.09 -0.87
N VAL A 23 -2.72 -12.91 -0.66
CA VAL A 23 -2.48 -11.72 -1.48
C VAL A 23 -1.92 -10.58 -0.63
N PHE A 24 -0.89 -9.92 -1.13
CA PHE A 24 -0.33 -8.70 -0.56
C PHE A 24 -0.84 -7.49 -1.35
N ILE A 25 -1.48 -6.54 -0.67
CA ILE A 25 -2.04 -5.34 -1.30
C ILE A 25 -1.26 -4.11 -0.84
N LEU A 26 -0.50 -3.53 -1.76
CA LEU A 26 0.19 -2.24 -1.61
C LEU A 26 -0.20 -1.37 -2.81
N ALA A 27 -1.00 -0.33 -2.57
CA ALA A 27 -1.56 0.52 -3.61
C ALA A 27 -1.85 1.93 -3.08
N GLY A 28 -2.02 2.90 -3.99
CA GLY A 28 -2.48 4.25 -3.67
C GLY A 28 -1.48 5.37 -3.99
N THR A 29 -0.17 5.12 -4.00
CA THR A 29 0.82 6.16 -4.30
C THR A 29 0.64 6.75 -5.71
N ASN A 30 0.32 5.91 -6.70
CA ASN A 30 0.10 6.37 -8.08
C ASN A 30 -1.20 7.17 -8.25
N ASP A 31 -2.20 6.88 -7.43
CA ASP A 31 -3.44 7.66 -7.36
C ASP A 31 -3.16 9.05 -6.81
N ILE A 32 -2.43 9.14 -5.70
CA ILE A 32 -2.03 10.41 -5.08
C ILE A 32 -1.17 11.22 -6.05
N ALA A 33 -0.29 10.57 -6.81
CA ALA A 33 0.54 11.20 -7.84
C ALA A 33 -0.26 11.65 -9.08
N GLY A 34 -1.56 11.32 -9.17
CA GLY A 34 -2.43 11.73 -10.28
C GLY A 34 -2.20 11.00 -11.59
N ASN A 35 -1.64 9.77 -11.58
CA ASN A 35 -1.26 9.02 -12.79
C ASN A 35 -2.43 8.74 -13.75
N THR A 36 -3.66 8.71 -13.26
CA THR A 36 -4.88 8.53 -14.07
C THR A 36 -5.89 9.66 -13.87
N GLY A 37 -5.41 10.82 -13.44
CA GLY A 37 -6.23 11.98 -13.13
C GLY A 37 -6.43 12.22 -11.64
N PRO A 38 -7.23 13.23 -11.26
CA PRO A 38 -7.45 13.56 -9.86
C PRO A 38 -8.09 12.41 -9.10
N ALA A 39 -7.56 12.11 -7.92
CA ALA A 39 -8.10 11.11 -7.01
C ALA A 39 -8.25 11.71 -5.61
N ASN A 40 -9.34 11.40 -4.92
CA ASN A 40 -9.49 11.71 -3.52
C ASN A 40 -9.20 10.47 -2.65
N HIS A 41 -8.96 10.70 -1.36
CA HIS A 41 -8.61 9.62 -0.44
C HIS A 41 -9.72 8.58 -0.28
N GLU A 42 -11.01 8.96 -0.37
CA GLU A 42 -12.15 8.04 -0.27
C GLU A 42 -12.19 7.07 -1.46
N MET A 43 -11.96 7.56 -2.68
CA MET A 43 -11.88 6.71 -3.87
C MET A 43 -10.74 5.70 -3.75
N ILE A 44 -9.57 6.14 -3.29
CA ILE A 44 -8.40 5.28 -3.12
C ILE A 44 -8.69 4.18 -2.09
N THR A 45 -9.19 4.56 -0.92
CA THR A 45 -9.49 3.58 0.14
C THR A 45 -10.62 2.63 -0.25
N ASN A 46 -11.70 3.12 -0.88
CA ASN A 46 -12.81 2.27 -1.32
C ASN A 46 -12.36 1.22 -2.34
N ASN A 47 -11.49 1.59 -3.29
CA ASN A 47 -10.94 0.61 -4.24
C ASN A 47 -10.09 -0.46 -3.54
N ILE A 48 -9.25 -0.05 -2.56
CA ILE A 48 -8.44 -0.99 -1.78
C ILE A 48 -9.35 -1.89 -0.92
N PHE A 49 -10.34 -1.33 -0.25
CA PHE A 49 -11.30 -2.09 0.55
C PHE A 49 -12.06 -3.11 -0.29
N SER A 50 -12.50 -2.72 -1.49
CA SER A 50 -13.14 -3.65 -2.43
C SER A 50 -12.22 -4.83 -2.82
N MET A 51 -10.93 -4.58 -3.05
CA MET A 51 -9.98 -5.67 -3.31
C MET A 51 -9.80 -6.60 -2.11
N VAL A 52 -9.77 -6.07 -0.89
CA VAL A 52 -9.71 -6.85 0.35
C VAL A 52 -10.98 -7.69 0.53
N GLU A 53 -12.15 -7.06 0.42
CA GLU A 53 -13.45 -7.74 0.58
C GLU A 53 -13.65 -8.84 -0.47
N LEU A 54 -13.28 -8.59 -1.73
CA LEU A 54 -13.26 -9.62 -2.77
C LEU A 54 -12.36 -10.79 -2.40
N SER A 55 -11.15 -10.52 -1.91
CA SER A 55 -10.22 -11.57 -1.50
C SER A 55 -10.81 -12.44 -0.39
N ILE A 56 -11.40 -11.81 0.63
CA ILE A 56 -12.06 -12.50 1.76
C ILE A 56 -13.21 -13.36 1.25
N CYS A 57 -14.08 -12.83 0.35
CA CYS A 57 -15.20 -13.58 -0.23
C CYS A 57 -14.76 -14.83 -0.99
N PHE A 58 -13.55 -14.84 -1.53
CA PHE A 58 -12.96 -15.99 -2.22
C PHE A 58 -12.01 -16.82 -1.35
N ASN A 59 -12.03 -16.65 -0.02
CA ASN A 59 -11.19 -17.36 0.95
C ASN A 59 -9.68 -17.18 0.72
N ILE A 60 -9.26 -16.04 0.17
CA ILE A 60 -7.86 -15.67 -0.02
C ILE A 60 -7.43 -14.87 1.20
N LYS A 61 -6.36 -15.30 1.89
CA LYS A 61 -5.78 -14.52 2.99
C LYS A 61 -5.24 -13.19 2.48
N VAL A 62 -5.43 -12.12 3.25
CA VAL A 62 -5.00 -10.79 2.87
C VAL A 62 -3.92 -10.25 3.81
N VAL A 63 -2.86 -9.73 3.24
CA VAL A 63 -1.91 -8.83 3.89
C VAL A 63 -2.08 -7.45 3.29
N LEU A 64 -2.72 -6.56 4.02
CA LEU A 64 -2.84 -5.16 3.65
C LEU A 64 -1.62 -4.39 4.16
N SER A 65 -1.14 -3.41 3.44
CA SER A 65 -0.01 -2.61 3.90
C SER A 65 -0.27 -1.12 3.84
N SER A 66 0.46 -0.36 4.65
CA SER A 66 0.50 1.09 4.52
C SER A 66 1.17 1.51 3.22
N ILE A 67 0.74 2.64 2.65
CA ILE A 67 1.44 3.35 1.58
C ILE A 67 2.78 3.83 2.13
N LEU A 68 3.83 3.73 1.32
CA LEU A 68 5.17 4.20 1.66
C LEU A 68 5.19 5.74 1.85
N PRO A 69 6.07 6.25 2.72
CA PRO A 69 6.20 7.68 2.90
C PRO A 69 6.74 8.38 1.65
N VAL A 70 6.07 9.43 1.21
CA VAL A 70 6.51 10.33 0.13
C VAL A 70 6.26 11.75 0.59
N ASP A 71 7.26 12.63 0.50
CA ASP A 71 7.13 14.06 0.82
C ASP A 71 6.55 14.83 -0.37
N LYS A 72 6.99 14.52 -1.58
CA LYS A 72 6.50 15.10 -2.85
C LYS A 72 6.81 14.17 -4.02
N TYR A 73 6.09 14.32 -5.10
CA TYR A 73 6.40 13.64 -6.37
C TYR A 73 7.21 14.56 -7.26
N PRO A 74 8.47 14.22 -7.63
CA PRO A 74 9.35 15.09 -8.43
C PRO A 74 8.78 15.48 -9.79
N TRP A 75 7.86 14.67 -10.32
CA TRP A 75 7.22 14.89 -11.63
C TRP A 75 5.82 15.52 -11.53
N ALA A 76 5.33 15.82 -10.33
CA ALA A 76 3.98 16.32 -10.09
C ALA A 76 3.95 17.38 -8.99
N ASP A 77 4.72 18.46 -9.17
CA ASP A 77 4.87 19.55 -8.19
C ASP A 77 3.55 20.27 -7.83
N HIS A 78 2.53 20.10 -8.64
CA HIS A 78 1.18 20.64 -8.40
C HIS A 78 0.43 19.88 -7.32
N ILE A 79 0.81 18.62 -7.03
CA ILE A 79 0.20 17.82 -5.94
C ILE A 79 0.75 18.32 -4.62
N LYS A 80 -0.14 18.77 -3.76
CA LYS A 80 0.20 19.30 -2.43
C LYS A 80 -0.29 18.36 -1.32
N GLU A 81 0.18 18.59 -0.11
CA GLU A 81 -0.24 17.84 1.09
C GLU A 81 -0.10 16.30 0.95
N VAL A 82 0.95 15.86 0.21
CA VAL A 82 1.19 14.44 -0.03
C VAL A 82 1.35 13.64 1.27
N PRO A 83 2.18 14.08 2.24
CA PRO A 83 2.35 13.37 3.51
C PRO A 83 1.06 13.29 4.34
N GLU A 84 0.24 14.35 4.32
CA GLU A 84 -1.05 14.42 5.03
C GLU A 84 -2.03 13.41 4.42
N THR A 85 -2.10 13.38 3.09
CA THR A 85 -2.95 12.45 2.34
C THR A 85 -2.56 11.01 2.61
N ILE A 86 -1.26 10.69 2.56
CA ILE A 86 -0.74 9.35 2.87
C ILE A 86 -1.09 8.97 4.32
N SER A 87 -0.87 9.86 5.28
CA SER A 87 -1.17 9.61 6.69
C SER A 87 -2.65 9.29 6.90
N LYS A 88 -3.54 10.06 6.28
CA LYS A 88 -4.99 9.86 6.36
C LYS A 88 -5.41 8.52 5.78
N ILE A 89 -4.89 8.16 4.60
CA ILE A 89 -5.18 6.87 3.96
C ILE A 89 -4.65 5.73 4.84
N ASN A 90 -3.40 5.79 5.28
CA ASN A 90 -2.78 4.73 6.09
C ASN A 90 -3.54 4.47 7.40
N GLN A 91 -4.06 5.53 8.04
CA GLN A 91 -4.91 5.37 9.22
C GLN A 91 -6.19 4.59 8.88
N GLN A 92 -6.84 4.90 7.77
CA GLN A 92 -8.05 4.19 7.33
C GLN A 92 -7.75 2.73 6.96
N LEU A 93 -6.64 2.46 6.25
CA LEU A 93 -6.22 1.10 5.92
C LEU A 93 -5.97 0.25 7.17
N LYS A 94 -5.30 0.82 8.17
CA LYS A 94 -5.03 0.13 9.44
C LYS A 94 -6.32 -0.20 10.21
N LEU A 95 -7.23 0.76 10.32
CA LEU A 95 -8.53 0.54 10.97
C LEU A 95 -9.38 -0.49 10.22
N PHE A 96 -9.37 -0.45 8.90
CA PHE A 96 -10.07 -1.42 8.07
C PHE A 96 -9.51 -2.83 8.24
N SER A 97 -8.18 -2.97 8.24
CA SER A 97 -7.51 -4.25 8.48
C SER A 97 -7.89 -4.85 9.84
N GLN A 98 -7.90 -4.03 10.90
CA GLN A 98 -8.32 -4.46 12.23
C GLN A 98 -9.78 -4.91 12.28
N LYS A 99 -10.68 -4.16 11.61
CA LYS A 99 -12.12 -4.49 11.54
C LYS A 99 -12.39 -5.81 10.82
N HIS A 100 -11.60 -6.15 9.82
CA HIS A 100 -11.78 -7.33 8.97
C HIS A 100 -10.84 -8.50 9.33
N ASP A 101 -10.10 -8.37 10.45
CA ASP A 101 -9.16 -9.38 10.94
C ASP A 101 -8.15 -9.83 9.87
N THR A 102 -7.66 -8.86 9.08
CA THR A 102 -6.62 -9.12 8.08
C THR A 102 -5.24 -8.73 8.62
N LEU A 103 -4.19 -9.29 8.04
CA LEU A 103 -2.83 -8.93 8.39
C LEU A 103 -2.51 -7.52 7.89
N PHE A 104 -1.70 -6.78 8.66
CA PHE A 104 -1.26 -5.44 8.29
C PHE A 104 0.25 -5.27 8.42
N ILE A 105 0.88 -4.73 7.37
CA ILE A 105 2.30 -4.36 7.39
C ILE A 105 2.42 -2.84 7.41
N ASP A 106 3.03 -2.30 8.45
CA ASP A 106 3.31 -0.88 8.58
C ASP A 106 4.69 -0.52 7.99
N TYR A 107 4.77 -0.49 6.65
CA TYR A 107 5.96 -0.03 5.96
C TYR A 107 6.27 1.44 6.27
N TYR A 108 5.21 2.27 6.39
CA TYR A 108 5.36 3.71 6.62
C TYR A 108 6.19 4.00 7.85
N SER A 109 5.80 3.46 9.00
CA SER A 109 6.49 3.72 10.27
C SER A 109 7.94 3.26 10.28
N SER A 110 8.27 2.18 9.56
CA SER A 110 9.62 1.64 9.46
C SER A 110 10.54 2.47 8.53
N MET A 111 9.95 3.15 7.55
CA MET A 111 10.70 3.76 6.43
C MET A 111 10.64 5.28 6.39
N VAL A 112 9.80 5.92 7.21
CA VAL A 112 9.64 7.38 7.24
C VAL A 112 10.87 8.07 7.80
N GLY A 113 11.33 9.12 7.11
CA GLY A 113 12.39 10.01 7.51
C GLY A 113 11.87 11.34 8.09
N GLU A 114 12.80 12.26 8.38
CA GLU A 114 12.50 13.53 9.05
C GLU A 114 11.51 14.42 8.28
N ASN A 115 11.54 14.40 6.95
CA ASN A 115 10.66 15.21 6.10
C ASN A 115 9.32 14.51 5.78
N ARG A 116 8.95 13.45 6.55
CA ARG A 116 7.75 12.63 6.28
C ARG A 116 7.75 11.91 4.93
N GLY A 117 8.87 11.95 4.19
CA GLY A 117 9.15 11.13 3.03
C GLY A 117 10.00 9.91 3.39
N LEU A 118 10.46 9.16 2.40
CA LEU A 118 11.38 8.03 2.59
C LEU A 118 12.72 8.50 3.18
N LYS A 119 13.30 7.71 4.08
CA LYS A 119 14.69 7.89 4.51
C LYS A 119 15.59 7.89 3.27
N ARG A 120 16.55 8.81 3.23
CA ARG A 120 17.46 8.98 2.08
C ARG A 120 18.22 7.70 1.70
N GLU A 121 18.51 6.87 2.67
CA GLU A 121 19.19 5.58 2.47
C GLU A 121 18.36 4.53 1.73
N TYR A 122 17.02 4.70 1.63
CA TYR A 122 16.10 3.75 1.01
C TYR A 122 15.67 4.15 -0.40
N THR A 123 16.04 5.34 -0.86
CA THR A 123 15.58 5.89 -2.13
C THR A 123 16.61 6.79 -2.77
N THR A 124 16.52 6.98 -4.08
CA THR A 124 17.35 7.95 -4.82
C THR A 124 16.55 9.16 -5.29
N ASP A 125 15.24 9.03 -5.44
CA ASP A 125 14.34 10.07 -5.97
C ASP A 125 13.23 10.51 -5.00
N GLY A 126 13.20 9.91 -3.79
CA GLY A 126 12.19 10.19 -2.77
C GLY A 126 10.91 9.37 -2.89
N VAL A 127 10.77 8.55 -3.94
CA VAL A 127 9.54 7.77 -4.24
C VAL A 127 9.82 6.29 -4.44
N HIS A 128 10.78 5.96 -5.32
CA HIS A 128 11.11 4.58 -5.64
C HIS A 128 12.20 4.04 -4.71
N LEU A 129 12.02 2.80 -4.27
CA LEU A 129 12.96 2.15 -3.37
C LEU A 129 14.20 1.69 -4.13
N ASN A 130 15.34 1.83 -3.47
CA ASN A 130 16.56 1.13 -3.85
C ASN A 130 16.62 -0.25 -3.18
N LYS A 131 17.69 -1.01 -3.42
CA LYS A 131 17.88 -2.35 -2.85
C LYS A 131 17.69 -2.37 -1.33
N LYS A 132 18.29 -1.41 -0.61
CA LYS A 132 18.20 -1.35 0.86
C LYS A 132 16.78 -1.13 1.36
N GLY A 133 15.98 -0.32 0.65
CA GLY A 133 14.56 -0.14 0.96
C GLY A 133 13.76 -1.42 0.75
N TYR A 134 14.03 -2.19 -0.31
CA TYR A 134 13.41 -3.48 -0.53
C TYR A 134 13.84 -4.54 0.49
N ASP A 135 15.09 -4.52 0.96
CA ASP A 135 15.55 -5.42 2.01
C ASP A 135 14.71 -5.22 3.31
N VAL A 136 14.46 -3.96 3.70
CA VAL A 136 13.58 -3.64 4.84
C VAL A 136 12.15 -4.13 4.62
N MET A 137 11.59 -3.95 3.42
CA MET A 137 10.25 -4.48 3.12
C MET A 137 10.21 -6.00 3.24
N SER A 138 11.25 -6.69 2.75
CA SER A 138 11.36 -8.15 2.81
C SER A 138 11.37 -8.65 4.26
N ASP A 139 12.15 -8.01 5.14
CA ASP A 139 12.21 -8.38 6.56
C ASP A 139 10.84 -8.25 7.23
N LEU A 140 10.11 -7.16 6.97
CA LEU A 140 8.77 -6.95 7.51
C LEU A 140 7.75 -7.99 7.00
N VAL A 141 7.84 -8.39 5.74
CA VAL A 141 7.02 -9.49 5.18
C VAL A 141 7.33 -10.80 5.88
N HIS A 142 8.61 -11.15 6.04
CA HIS A 142 9.01 -12.36 6.75
C HIS A 142 8.50 -12.41 8.18
N ASP A 143 8.53 -11.28 8.90
CA ASP A 143 8.05 -11.19 10.28
C ASP A 143 6.54 -11.43 10.39
N VAL A 144 5.76 -10.91 9.43
CA VAL A 144 4.31 -11.14 9.37
C VAL A 144 4.01 -12.60 9.04
N LEU A 145 4.67 -13.18 8.04
CA LEU A 145 4.45 -14.57 7.65
C LEU A 145 4.85 -15.58 8.73
N LYS A 146 5.93 -15.32 9.48
CA LYS A 146 6.34 -16.17 10.61
C LYS A 146 5.27 -16.21 11.71
N LYS A 147 4.63 -15.07 12.02
CA LYS A 147 3.55 -15.01 13.01
C LYS A 147 2.34 -15.84 12.61
N GLU A 148 2.03 -15.90 11.32
CA GLU A 148 0.93 -16.70 10.77
C GLU A 148 1.21 -18.21 10.76
N SER A 149 2.47 -18.61 10.58
CA SER A 149 2.85 -20.03 10.52
C SER A 149 2.80 -20.75 11.88
N PHE A 150 2.59 -20.03 12.98
CA PHE A 150 2.50 -20.55 14.34
C PHE A 150 1.05 -20.66 14.88
N HIS A 151 0.06 -20.43 14.04
CA HIS A 151 -1.36 -20.63 14.34
C HIS A 151 -2.00 -21.57 13.32
#